data_9592f7afefb53c4dc1d863c02350cd54
#
_entry.id   9592f7afefb53c4dc1d863c02350cd54
#
_cell.length_a   1.000
_cell.length_b   1.000
_cell.length_c   1.000
_cell.angle_alpha   90.00
_cell.angle_beta   90.00
_cell.angle_gamma   90.00
#
_symmetry.space_group_name_H-M   'P 1'
#
loop_
_entity.id
_entity.type
_entity.pdbx_description
1 polymer ?
#
loop_
_entity_poly.entity_id
_entity_poly.type
_entity_poly.pdbx_seq_one_letter_code
_entity_poly.pdbx_strand_id
1 'polypeptide(L)'
;MNFEASEKTKELQNRLQVFMDSHVYANEEKFQTEIALARWKPTRIIEELKAKARHEGLWNLFLPHDENGAGLTNLEYAPLCEIMGRSHIAPEIFNCSAPDTGNMEVLARYGTAEQREKWLKPLLAGELRSCFAMTEPDVASSDASNIRASIVADGDSYVIKGCKWWSSGAGDPRCKVAILMGKTDPSAAAHKQQSMILVPLDTPGVKIVRMLTVFGYDHAPHGHAEIQFEDVRVPKTNMLLGEGRGFEIAQGRLGPGRIHHCMRCIGVAERALESMCGRVQSRVAFGKALAEQGTIRADIAMSRMEIEQARLLTLKAADMMDKVGNKAARSEIAMIKVVAPNVALRVLDRAIQTHGGAGVSQDTFLASAWAGVRSLRLADGPDEVHIESIAKWELGKSNRRSGPDVSH
;
A
#
# COMPACT_ATOMS: atom_id res chain seq x y z
N MET A 1 -15.81 8.58 -19.66
CA MET A 1 -14.98 8.87 -18.51
C MET A 1 -14.75 10.38 -18.52
N ASN A 2 -15.17 11.09 -17.50
CA ASN A 2 -14.80 12.49 -17.33
C ASN A 2 -13.54 12.50 -16.45
N PHE A 3 -12.45 13.05 -16.96
CA PHE A 3 -11.17 13.15 -16.23
C PHE A 3 -11.04 14.47 -15.45
N GLU A 4 -12.04 15.36 -15.53
CA GLU A 4 -12.04 16.57 -14.72
C GLU A 4 -12.28 16.21 -13.26
N ALA A 5 -11.36 16.64 -12.40
CA ALA A 5 -11.54 16.56 -10.96
C ALA A 5 -12.70 17.47 -10.51
N SER A 6 -13.49 17.01 -9.55
CA SER A 6 -14.51 17.85 -8.91
C SER A 6 -13.87 19.09 -8.25
N GLU A 7 -14.63 20.16 -8.06
CA GLU A 7 -14.14 21.37 -7.39
C GLU A 7 -13.61 21.05 -5.98
N LYS A 8 -14.28 20.14 -5.26
CA LYS A 8 -13.82 19.63 -3.96
C LYS A 8 -12.43 18.97 -4.08
N THR A 9 -12.23 18.12 -5.10
CA THR A 9 -10.95 17.46 -5.33
C THR A 9 -9.87 18.46 -5.68
N LYS A 10 -10.15 19.44 -6.55
CA LYS A 10 -9.18 20.50 -6.91
C LYS A 10 -8.77 21.34 -5.70
N GLU A 11 -9.71 21.70 -4.85
CA GLU A 11 -9.44 22.40 -3.60
C GLU A 11 -8.53 21.58 -2.67
N LEU A 12 -8.86 20.30 -2.46
CA LEU A 12 -8.05 19.41 -1.63
C LEU A 12 -6.65 19.18 -2.23
N GLN A 13 -6.53 19.04 -3.55
CA GLN A 13 -5.23 18.94 -4.22
C GLN A 13 -4.37 20.17 -3.95
N ASN A 14 -4.93 21.38 -4.11
CA ASN A 14 -4.19 22.61 -3.87
C ASN A 14 -3.74 22.71 -2.40
N ARG A 15 -4.63 22.46 -1.44
CA ARG A 15 -4.30 22.49 -0.01
C ARG A 15 -3.25 21.44 0.36
N LEU A 16 -3.38 20.24 -0.19
CA LEU A 16 -2.43 19.17 0.03
C LEU A 16 -1.06 19.50 -0.57
N GLN A 17 -1.03 20.07 -1.79
CA GLN A 17 0.24 20.49 -2.42
C GLN A 17 0.93 21.59 -1.60
N VAL A 18 0.20 22.61 -1.15
CA VAL A 18 0.73 23.65 -0.27
C VAL A 18 1.30 23.06 1.02
N PHE A 19 0.61 22.10 1.62
CA PHE A 19 1.11 21.42 2.82
C PHE A 19 2.39 20.62 2.54
N MET A 20 2.42 19.89 1.41
CA MET A 20 3.61 19.14 0.99
C MET A 20 4.83 20.06 0.83
N ASP A 21 4.65 21.17 0.12
CA ASP A 21 5.74 22.12 -0.18
C ASP A 21 6.23 22.85 1.09
N SER A 22 5.29 23.29 1.93
CA SER A 22 5.61 24.08 3.11
C SER A 22 6.10 23.26 4.30
N HIS A 23 5.68 22.00 4.41
CA HIS A 23 5.86 21.21 5.65
C HIS A 23 6.49 19.85 5.45
N VAL A 24 6.14 19.12 4.38
CA VAL A 24 6.61 17.74 4.24
C VAL A 24 8.05 17.70 3.73
N TYR A 25 8.30 18.27 2.56
CA TYR A 25 9.64 18.21 1.95
C TYR A 25 10.72 18.86 2.81
N ALA A 26 10.40 19.99 3.45
CA ALA A 26 11.32 20.69 4.36
C ALA A 26 11.70 19.89 5.62
N ASN A 27 10.95 18.86 5.96
CA ASN A 27 11.14 18.05 7.18
C ASN A 27 11.60 16.61 6.93
N GLU A 28 11.84 16.21 5.67
CA GLU A 28 12.36 14.85 5.36
C GLU A 28 13.73 14.60 6.01
N GLU A 29 14.63 15.58 5.97
CA GLU A 29 15.95 15.45 6.62
C GLU A 29 15.85 15.37 8.14
N LYS A 30 14.96 16.19 8.74
CA LYS A 30 14.71 16.13 10.19
C LYS A 30 14.15 14.76 10.59
N PHE A 31 13.23 14.19 9.80
CA PHE A 31 12.75 12.84 10.02
C PHE A 31 13.90 11.82 10.01
N GLN A 32 14.79 11.85 9.01
CA GLN A 32 15.93 10.94 8.95
C GLN A 32 16.87 11.10 10.16
N THR A 33 17.09 12.32 10.60
CA THR A 33 17.89 12.60 11.80
C THR A 33 17.27 12.01 13.06
N GLU A 34 15.97 12.18 13.26
CA GLU A 34 15.26 11.61 14.41
C GLU A 34 15.27 10.08 14.39
N ILE A 35 15.09 9.47 13.22
CA ILE A 35 15.21 8.01 13.05
C ILE A 35 16.61 7.50 13.35
N ALA A 36 17.65 8.23 12.95
CA ALA A 36 19.03 7.84 13.27
C ALA A 36 19.31 7.86 14.78
N LEU A 37 18.69 8.81 15.50
CA LEU A 37 18.85 8.94 16.96
C LEU A 37 18.03 7.90 17.75
N ALA A 38 16.85 7.51 17.27
CA ALA A 38 15.94 6.62 17.99
C ALA A 38 15.11 5.74 17.03
N ARG A 39 15.79 4.84 16.34
CA ARG A 39 15.32 4.12 15.14
C ARG A 39 13.93 3.48 15.25
N TRP A 40 13.62 2.84 16.35
CA TRP A 40 12.35 2.13 16.57
C TRP A 40 11.38 2.91 17.47
N LYS A 41 11.45 4.25 17.44
CA LYS A 41 10.51 5.11 18.14
C LYS A 41 9.77 6.02 17.16
N PRO A 42 8.51 6.38 17.44
CA PRO A 42 7.82 7.41 16.69
C PRO A 42 8.64 8.71 16.70
N THR A 43 8.75 9.34 15.54
CA THR A 43 9.46 10.60 15.42
C THR A 43 8.57 11.76 15.86
N ARG A 44 9.15 12.73 16.53
CA ARG A 44 8.45 13.93 16.97
C ARG A 44 7.92 14.73 15.79
N ILE A 45 8.73 14.85 14.74
CA ILE A 45 8.34 15.63 13.56
C ILE A 45 7.08 15.06 12.88
N ILE A 46 6.93 13.74 12.78
CA ILE A 46 5.73 13.14 12.20
C ILE A 46 4.50 13.47 13.06
N GLU A 47 4.59 13.39 14.39
CA GLU A 47 3.46 13.70 15.27
C GLU A 47 3.07 15.19 15.20
N GLU A 48 4.04 16.10 15.09
CA GLU A 48 3.79 17.53 14.88
C GLU A 48 3.06 17.78 13.55
N LEU A 49 3.49 17.12 12.47
CA LEU A 49 2.88 17.26 11.14
C LEU A 49 1.49 16.61 11.07
N LYS A 50 1.27 15.48 11.75
CA LYS A 50 -0.06 14.85 11.90
C LYS A 50 -1.05 15.78 12.58
N ALA A 51 -0.65 16.42 13.69
CA ALA A 51 -1.50 17.38 14.38
C ALA A 51 -1.89 18.56 13.46
N LYS A 52 -0.94 19.06 12.68
CA LYS A 52 -1.17 20.14 11.72
C LYS A 52 -2.08 19.71 10.57
N ALA A 53 -1.82 18.55 9.95
CA ALA A 53 -2.65 18.01 8.87
C ALA A 53 -4.10 17.80 9.33
N ARG A 54 -4.28 17.33 10.57
CA ARG A 54 -5.60 17.18 11.18
C ARG A 54 -6.32 18.53 11.36
N HIS A 55 -5.61 19.53 11.89
CA HIS A 55 -6.15 20.89 12.05
C HIS A 55 -6.58 21.51 10.70
N GLU A 56 -5.83 21.22 9.65
CA GLU A 56 -6.14 21.67 8.30
C GLU A 56 -7.18 20.80 7.57
N GLY A 57 -7.76 19.79 8.21
CA GLY A 57 -8.77 18.90 7.60
C GLY A 57 -8.22 17.99 6.49
N LEU A 58 -6.89 17.75 6.48
CA LEU A 58 -6.20 16.84 5.57
C LEU A 58 -5.96 15.49 6.26
N TRP A 59 -7.02 14.84 6.74
CA TRP A 59 -6.95 13.65 7.56
C TRP A 59 -7.90 12.56 7.09
N ASN A 60 -7.48 11.29 7.08
CA ASN A 60 -8.30 10.13 6.65
C ASN A 60 -8.92 10.28 5.26
N LEU A 61 -8.23 10.91 4.31
CA LEU A 61 -8.76 11.20 2.98
C LEU A 61 -9.07 9.94 2.15
N PHE A 62 -8.53 8.78 2.56
CA PHE A 62 -8.60 7.51 1.82
C PHE A 62 -9.93 6.77 1.94
N LEU A 63 -10.71 7.00 3.00
CA LEU A 63 -11.88 6.19 3.33
C LEU A 63 -13.10 6.65 2.51
N PRO A 64 -13.53 5.87 1.49
CA PRO A 64 -14.58 6.29 0.60
C PRO A 64 -15.95 6.15 1.26
N HIS A 65 -16.83 7.12 1.01
CA HIS A 65 -18.24 7.10 1.41
C HIS A 65 -18.52 6.80 2.90
N ASP A 66 -17.54 6.96 3.76
CA ASP A 66 -17.67 6.74 5.21
C ASP A 66 -17.73 8.08 5.94
N GLU A 67 -18.55 8.16 6.97
CA GLU A 67 -18.68 9.33 7.85
C GLU A 67 -17.36 9.71 8.57
N ASN A 68 -16.44 8.75 8.69
CA ASN A 68 -15.14 8.93 9.31
C ASN A 68 -14.03 9.37 8.32
N GLY A 69 -14.36 9.50 7.04
CA GLY A 69 -13.45 9.91 5.97
C GLY A 69 -13.86 11.27 5.38
N ALA A 70 -13.18 11.66 4.29
CA ALA A 70 -13.51 12.88 3.55
C ALA A 70 -14.69 12.71 2.59
N GLY A 71 -15.32 11.52 2.53
CA GLY A 71 -16.43 11.20 1.62
C GLY A 71 -16.04 11.30 0.15
N LEU A 72 -14.79 10.96 -0.19
CA LEU A 72 -14.28 10.95 -1.57
C LEU A 72 -14.54 9.58 -2.20
N THR A 73 -14.77 9.55 -3.50
CA THR A 73 -14.68 8.34 -4.30
C THR A 73 -13.22 7.92 -4.47
N ASN A 74 -12.96 6.69 -4.93
CA ASN A 74 -11.60 6.27 -5.26
C ASN A 74 -10.99 7.14 -6.37
N LEU A 75 -11.80 7.54 -7.35
CA LEU A 75 -11.39 8.44 -8.43
C LEU A 75 -11.00 9.83 -7.89
N GLU A 76 -11.75 10.39 -6.96
CA GLU A 76 -11.45 11.68 -6.33
C GLU A 76 -10.23 11.61 -5.40
N TYR A 77 -10.03 10.48 -4.73
CA TYR A 77 -8.85 10.26 -3.87
C TYR A 77 -7.56 10.03 -4.66
N ALA A 78 -7.65 9.52 -5.89
CA ALA A 78 -6.48 9.15 -6.70
C ALA A 78 -5.41 10.25 -6.81
N PRO A 79 -5.74 11.49 -7.23
CA PRO A 79 -4.75 12.55 -7.35
C PRO A 79 -4.18 13.00 -5.99
N LEU A 80 -4.95 12.90 -4.91
CA LEU A 80 -4.46 13.21 -3.56
C LEU A 80 -3.45 12.16 -3.10
N CYS A 81 -3.74 10.88 -3.34
CA CYS A 81 -2.84 9.78 -3.04
C CYS A 81 -1.55 9.85 -3.87
N GLU A 82 -1.63 10.31 -5.13
CA GLU A 82 -0.47 10.59 -5.97
C GLU A 82 0.42 11.67 -5.36
N ILE A 83 -0.16 12.80 -4.92
CA ILE A 83 0.58 13.88 -4.26
C ILE A 83 1.29 13.36 -3.00
N MET A 84 0.59 12.61 -2.15
CA MET A 84 1.21 11.98 -0.96
C MET A 84 2.31 10.99 -1.33
N GLY A 85 2.17 10.28 -2.45
CA GLY A 85 3.16 9.31 -2.95
C GLY A 85 4.52 9.93 -3.29
N ARG A 86 4.61 11.24 -3.45
CA ARG A 86 5.86 11.96 -3.74
C ARG A 86 6.86 11.93 -2.56
N SER A 87 6.38 11.69 -1.33
CA SER A 87 7.24 11.58 -0.15
C SER A 87 6.87 10.32 0.66
N HIS A 88 7.88 9.57 1.10
CA HIS A 88 7.68 8.33 1.85
C HIS A 88 7.06 8.56 3.25
N ILE A 89 7.22 9.76 3.82
CA ILE A 89 6.61 10.12 5.12
C ILE A 89 5.18 10.66 4.99
N ALA A 90 4.82 11.21 3.83
CA ALA A 90 3.56 11.92 3.66
C ALA A 90 2.31 11.05 3.93
N PRO A 91 2.21 9.78 3.46
CA PRO A 91 1.03 8.98 3.74
C PRO A 91 0.73 8.82 5.24
N GLU A 92 1.75 8.74 6.10
CA GLU A 92 1.54 8.67 7.55
C GLU A 92 1.06 9.99 8.14
N ILE A 93 1.59 11.11 7.66
CA ILE A 93 1.22 12.45 8.12
C ILE A 93 -0.29 12.70 7.97
N PHE A 94 -0.90 12.16 6.92
CA PHE A 94 -2.33 12.32 6.63
C PHE A 94 -3.19 11.12 7.08
N ASN A 95 -2.63 10.19 7.86
CA ASN A 95 -3.24 8.91 8.24
C ASN A 95 -3.75 8.08 7.06
N CYS A 96 -3.02 8.14 5.95
CA CYS A 96 -3.33 7.46 4.69
C CYS A 96 -2.30 6.39 4.31
N SER A 97 -1.51 5.90 5.29
CA SER A 97 -0.45 4.92 5.04
C SER A 97 -0.97 3.47 5.10
N ALA A 98 -0.37 2.59 4.28
CA ALA A 98 -0.55 1.16 4.42
C ALA A 98 0.35 0.62 5.58
N PRO A 99 -0.07 -0.43 6.29
CA PRO A 99 -1.26 -1.25 6.09
C PRO A 99 -2.52 -0.70 6.77
N ASP A 100 -2.41 0.38 7.56
CA ASP A 100 -3.49 0.90 8.39
C ASP A 100 -4.76 1.23 7.59
N THR A 101 -4.61 1.86 6.41
CA THR A 101 -5.76 2.17 5.55
C THR A 101 -6.59 0.92 5.22
N GLY A 102 -5.93 -0.15 4.76
CA GLY A 102 -6.63 -1.40 4.44
C GLY A 102 -7.20 -2.09 5.68
N ASN A 103 -6.54 -1.98 6.84
CA ASN A 103 -7.03 -2.55 8.08
C ASN A 103 -8.22 -1.75 8.65
N MET A 104 -8.20 -0.42 8.53
CA MET A 104 -9.34 0.44 8.85
C MET A 104 -10.55 0.15 7.96
N GLU A 105 -10.36 -0.05 6.65
CA GLU A 105 -11.43 -0.47 5.73
C GLU A 105 -12.01 -1.84 6.11
N VAL A 106 -11.18 -2.80 6.51
CA VAL A 106 -11.65 -4.12 7.00
C VAL A 106 -12.52 -3.95 8.24
N LEU A 107 -12.06 -3.16 9.21
CA LEU A 107 -12.81 -2.92 10.46
C LEU A 107 -14.10 -2.14 10.21
N ALA A 108 -14.07 -1.12 9.35
CA ALA A 108 -15.26 -0.36 8.98
C ALA A 108 -16.32 -1.23 8.30
N ARG A 109 -15.89 -2.15 7.43
CA ARG A 109 -16.80 -2.99 6.64
C ARG A 109 -17.26 -4.25 7.34
N TYR A 110 -16.37 -4.92 8.08
CA TYR A 110 -16.60 -6.26 8.61
C TYR A 110 -16.54 -6.36 10.14
N GLY A 111 -16.08 -5.32 10.82
CA GLY A 111 -15.98 -5.29 12.27
C GLY A 111 -17.35 -5.18 12.95
N THR A 112 -17.49 -5.80 14.14
CA THR A 112 -18.64 -5.56 15.04
C THR A 112 -18.56 -4.15 15.65
N ALA A 113 -19.63 -3.69 16.30
CA ALA A 113 -19.64 -2.41 17.00
C ALA A 113 -18.51 -2.31 18.03
N GLU A 114 -18.30 -3.38 18.81
CA GLU A 114 -17.26 -3.46 19.84
C GLU A 114 -15.85 -3.45 19.21
N GLN A 115 -15.65 -4.16 18.08
CA GLN A 115 -14.38 -4.17 17.37
C GLN A 115 -14.07 -2.80 16.76
N ARG A 116 -15.08 -2.10 16.23
CA ARG A 116 -14.94 -0.73 15.71
C ARG A 116 -14.60 0.26 16.81
N GLU A 117 -15.31 0.21 17.94
CA GLU A 117 -15.01 1.10 19.08
C GLU A 117 -13.59 0.86 19.63
N LYS A 118 -13.21 -0.41 19.78
CA LYS A 118 -11.91 -0.78 20.36
C LYS A 118 -10.71 -0.50 19.44
N TRP A 119 -10.87 -0.71 18.13
CA TRP A 119 -9.75 -0.71 17.19
C TRP A 119 -9.86 0.33 16.08
N LEU A 120 -11.02 0.42 15.41
CA LEU A 120 -11.18 1.36 14.30
C LEU A 120 -11.09 2.81 14.75
N LYS A 121 -11.80 3.17 15.80
CA LYS A 121 -11.84 4.55 16.30
C LYS A 121 -10.46 5.08 16.68
N PRO A 122 -9.62 4.38 17.49
CA PRO A 122 -8.26 4.87 17.76
C PRO A 122 -7.33 4.83 16.53
N LEU A 123 -7.53 3.91 15.56
CA LEU A 123 -6.79 3.92 14.30
C LEU A 123 -7.13 5.15 13.46
N LEU A 124 -8.41 5.48 13.33
CA LEU A 124 -8.87 6.71 12.66
C LEU A 124 -8.40 7.98 13.37
N ALA A 125 -8.30 7.93 14.69
CA ALA A 125 -7.68 8.99 15.47
C ALA A 125 -6.14 9.06 15.33
N GLY A 126 -5.49 8.05 14.72
CA GLY A 126 -4.03 7.98 14.60
C GLY A 126 -3.30 7.75 15.93
N GLU A 127 -4.01 7.28 16.95
CA GLU A 127 -3.49 6.97 18.30
C GLU A 127 -2.78 5.62 18.32
N LEU A 128 -3.28 4.68 17.54
CA LEU A 128 -2.62 3.39 17.34
C LEU A 128 -2.31 3.15 15.86
N ARG A 129 -1.50 2.10 15.65
CA ARG A 129 -1.22 1.52 14.35
C ARG A 129 -1.57 0.03 14.35
N SER A 130 -1.56 -0.57 13.18
CA SER A 130 -1.91 -1.96 12.97
C SER A 130 -0.97 -2.63 11.98
N CYS A 131 -0.96 -3.96 11.95
CA CYS A 131 -0.31 -4.72 10.90
C CYS A 131 -1.24 -5.77 10.30
N PHE A 132 -0.86 -6.29 9.14
CA PHE A 132 -1.58 -7.36 8.45
C PHE A 132 -0.70 -8.60 8.37
N ALA A 133 -1.04 -9.64 9.13
CA ALA A 133 -0.26 -10.86 9.31
C ALA A 133 -0.83 -11.99 8.45
N MET A 134 -0.51 -11.98 7.14
CA MET A 134 -1.03 -12.95 6.17
C MET A 134 0.05 -13.90 5.68
N THR A 135 1.16 -13.38 5.15
CA THR A 135 2.20 -14.17 4.50
C THR A 135 3.05 -14.97 5.49
N GLU A 136 3.57 -16.11 5.06
CA GLU A 136 4.36 -17.04 5.86
C GLU A 136 5.70 -17.33 5.18
N PRO A 137 6.80 -17.53 5.94
CA PRO A 137 8.12 -17.82 5.36
C PRO A 137 8.19 -19.18 4.66
N ASP A 138 7.46 -20.18 5.16
CA ASP A 138 7.59 -21.57 4.75
C ASP A 138 6.73 -21.99 3.57
N VAL A 139 5.88 -21.08 3.06
CA VAL A 139 4.94 -21.39 1.97
C VAL A 139 4.87 -20.27 0.94
N ALA A 140 4.51 -20.59 -0.29
CA ALA A 140 4.21 -19.62 -1.33
C ALA A 140 2.86 -18.91 -1.03
N SER A 141 2.90 -17.85 -0.25
CA SER A 141 1.71 -17.14 0.27
C SER A 141 0.97 -16.32 -0.79
N SER A 142 1.51 -16.21 -2.00
CA SER A 142 0.78 -15.68 -3.18
C SER A 142 -0.46 -16.54 -3.51
N ASP A 143 -0.41 -17.83 -3.19
CA ASP A 143 -1.56 -18.71 -3.08
C ASP A 143 -2.01 -18.78 -1.60
N ALA A 144 -3.06 -18.05 -1.26
CA ALA A 144 -3.57 -18.00 0.11
C ALA A 144 -4.06 -19.36 0.64
N SER A 145 -4.32 -20.36 -0.23
CA SER A 145 -4.69 -21.71 0.19
C SER A 145 -3.52 -22.45 0.85
N ASN A 146 -2.27 -22.04 0.60
CA ASN A 146 -1.07 -22.63 1.20
C ASN A 146 -0.82 -22.21 2.65
N ILE A 147 -1.50 -21.20 3.19
CA ILE A 147 -1.33 -20.73 4.57
C ILE A 147 -1.43 -21.91 5.54
N ARG A 148 -0.48 -22.01 6.48
CA ARG A 148 -0.38 -23.08 7.47
C ARG A 148 -0.70 -22.66 8.90
N ALA A 149 -0.61 -21.34 9.22
CA ALA A 149 -1.01 -20.86 10.54
C ALA A 149 -2.40 -21.34 10.89
N SER A 150 -2.57 -21.88 12.09
CA SER A 150 -3.82 -22.47 12.57
C SER A 150 -4.55 -21.54 13.54
N ILE A 151 -5.85 -21.57 13.50
CA ILE A 151 -6.77 -20.91 14.44
C ILE A 151 -7.73 -21.99 14.92
N VAL A 152 -7.52 -22.54 16.14
CA VAL A 152 -8.28 -23.68 16.68
C VAL A 152 -9.18 -23.18 17.80
N ALA A 153 -10.47 -23.51 17.71
CA ALA A 153 -11.44 -23.18 18.76
C ALA A 153 -11.14 -23.97 20.04
N ASP A 154 -11.15 -23.29 21.18
CA ASP A 154 -10.94 -23.87 22.50
C ASP A 154 -11.80 -23.12 23.55
N GLY A 155 -12.93 -23.70 23.95
CA GLY A 155 -13.92 -23.05 24.81
C GLY A 155 -14.41 -21.74 24.19
N ASP A 156 -14.29 -20.62 24.92
CA ASP A 156 -14.68 -19.27 24.49
C ASP A 156 -13.56 -18.52 23.76
N SER A 157 -12.48 -19.21 23.41
CA SER A 157 -11.29 -18.64 22.80
C SER A 157 -10.94 -19.37 21.51
N TYR A 158 -10.02 -18.75 20.76
CA TYR A 158 -9.21 -19.40 19.73
C TYR A 158 -7.76 -19.46 20.18
N VAL A 159 -7.09 -20.56 19.85
CA VAL A 159 -5.64 -20.76 20.01
C VAL A 159 -4.99 -20.67 18.65
N ILE A 160 -4.02 -19.79 18.52
CA ILE A 160 -3.34 -19.46 17.25
C ILE A 160 -1.90 -19.96 17.32
N LYS A 161 -1.46 -20.67 16.27
CA LYS A 161 -0.07 -21.13 16.08
C LYS A 161 0.38 -20.83 14.66
N GLY A 162 1.62 -20.41 14.49
CA GLY A 162 2.26 -20.21 13.20
C GLY A 162 3.28 -19.09 13.18
N CYS A 163 3.93 -18.92 12.04
CA CYS A 163 4.88 -17.83 11.81
C CYS A 163 4.40 -16.97 10.64
N LYS A 164 4.40 -15.66 10.83
CA LYS A 164 4.07 -14.67 9.80
C LYS A 164 5.28 -13.79 9.55
N TRP A 165 5.48 -13.37 8.31
CA TRP A 165 6.52 -12.43 7.97
C TRP A 165 6.00 -11.32 7.04
N TRP A 166 6.84 -10.33 6.78
CA TRP A 166 6.44 -9.12 6.05
C TRP A 166 5.19 -8.45 6.65
N SER A 167 5.04 -8.58 7.98
CA SER A 167 4.00 -7.89 8.74
C SER A 167 4.39 -6.43 8.92
N SER A 168 4.17 -5.64 7.86
CA SER A 168 4.55 -4.23 7.81
C SER A 168 3.81 -3.42 8.88
N GLY A 169 4.50 -2.48 9.50
CA GLY A 169 3.98 -1.65 10.59
C GLY A 169 4.22 -2.21 11.99
N ALA A 170 4.53 -3.49 12.13
CA ALA A 170 4.70 -4.12 13.44
C ALA A 170 6.00 -3.74 14.18
N GLY A 171 6.92 -3.01 13.53
CA GLY A 171 8.09 -2.43 14.20
C GLY A 171 7.78 -1.20 15.04
N ASP A 172 6.69 -0.53 14.73
CA ASP A 172 6.27 0.67 15.43
C ASP A 172 5.65 0.32 16.80
N PRO A 173 6.09 0.90 17.91
CA PRO A 173 5.54 0.62 19.25
C PRO A 173 4.06 1.04 19.41
N ARG A 174 3.53 1.86 18.50
CA ARG A 174 2.11 2.20 18.42
C ARG A 174 1.28 1.11 17.72
N CYS A 175 1.91 0.14 17.06
CA CYS A 175 1.21 -1.01 16.48
C CYS A 175 0.69 -1.91 17.61
N LYS A 176 -0.64 -1.95 17.80
CA LYS A 176 -1.27 -2.65 18.90
C LYS A 176 -2.07 -3.87 18.47
N VAL A 177 -2.39 -3.99 17.19
CA VAL A 177 -3.24 -5.09 16.70
C VAL A 177 -2.76 -5.60 15.34
N ALA A 178 -2.75 -6.91 15.18
CA ALA A 178 -2.61 -7.59 13.91
C ALA A 178 -3.98 -8.11 13.43
N ILE A 179 -4.27 -7.94 12.14
CA ILE A 179 -5.28 -8.76 11.46
C ILE A 179 -4.54 -10.00 10.93
N LEU A 180 -4.79 -11.14 11.58
CA LEU A 180 -4.11 -12.40 11.25
C LEU A 180 -5.02 -13.29 10.40
N MET A 181 -4.48 -13.83 9.30
CA MET A 181 -5.13 -14.87 8.49
C MET A 181 -4.55 -16.25 8.83
N GLY A 182 -5.42 -17.20 9.16
CA GLY A 182 -5.03 -18.57 9.47
C GLY A 182 -6.15 -19.57 9.11
N LYS A 183 -5.85 -20.85 9.14
CA LYS A 183 -6.83 -21.92 8.88
C LYS A 183 -7.64 -22.26 10.14
N THR A 184 -8.96 -22.20 10.03
CA THR A 184 -9.89 -22.69 11.06
C THR A 184 -10.39 -24.09 10.75
N ASP A 185 -10.61 -24.41 9.47
CA ASP A 185 -11.05 -25.75 9.04
C ASP A 185 -10.26 -26.22 7.80
N PRO A 186 -9.19 -27.02 8.00
CA PRO A 186 -8.43 -27.57 6.89
C PRO A 186 -9.22 -28.54 5.97
N SER A 187 -10.36 -29.08 6.44
CA SER A 187 -11.19 -30.01 5.68
C SER A 187 -12.21 -29.32 4.77
N ALA A 188 -12.45 -28.02 4.99
CA ALA A 188 -13.38 -27.25 4.19
C ALA A 188 -12.87 -27.05 2.75
N ALA A 189 -13.74 -26.57 1.86
CA ALA A 189 -13.36 -26.18 0.51
C ALA A 189 -12.24 -25.11 0.54
N ALA A 190 -11.30 -25.15 -0.41
CA ALA A 190 -10.05 -24.39 -0.40
C ALA A 190 -10.18 -22.90 0.01
N HIS A 191 -11.20 -22.19 -0.47
CA HIS A 191 -11.45 -20.78 -0.13
C HIS A 191 -12.30 -20.55 1.12
N LYS A 192 -12.64 -21.62 1.85
CA LYS A 192 -13.38 -21.57 3.13
C LYS A 192 -12.56 -22.11 4.30
N GLN A 193 -11.31 -22.49 4.08
CA GLN A 193 -10.42 -22.97 5.14
C GLN A 193 -9.93 -21.84 6.04
N GLN A 194 -9.78 -20.63 5.50
CA GLN A 194 -9.14 -19.51 6.17
C GLN A 194 -10.15 -18.57 6.83
N SER A 195 -9.76 -18.05 7.98
CA SER A 195 -10.45 -17.00 8.72
C SER A 195 -9.51 -15.86 9.01
N MET A 196 -10.06 -14.70 9.36
CA MET A 196 -9.28 -13.56 9.86
C MET A 196 -9.69 -13.23 11.27
N ILE A 197 -8.69 -12.97 12.13
CA ILE A 197 -8.89 -12.71 13.54
C ILE A 197 -8.02 -11.55 14.01
N LEU A 198 -8.55 -10.74 14.92
CA LEU A 198 -7.83 -9.64 15.56
C LEU A 198 -6.96 -10.18 16.69
N VAL A 199 -5.66 -9.94 16.62
CA VAL A 199 -4.70 -10.35 17.64
C VAL A 199 -4.01 -9.13 18.21
N PRO A 200 -4.27 -8.76 19.49
CA PRO A 200 -3.46 -7.75 20.17
C PRO A 200 -2.00 -8.21 20.23
N LEU A 201 -1.05 -7.31 19.91
CA LEU A 201 0.37 -7.70 19.81
C LEU A 201 1.04 -7.92 21.18
N ASP A 202 0.39 -7.51 22.25
CA ASP A 202 0.82 -7.76 23.64
C ASP A 202 0.24 -9.06 24.22
N THR A 203 -0.50 -9.85 23.44
CA THR A 203 -1.04 -11.15 23.87
C THR A 203 0.10 -12.13 24.14
N PRO A 204 0.10 -12.86 25.27
CA PRO A 204 1.09 -13.88 25.55
C PRO A 204 1.22 -14.89 24.41
N GLY A 205 2.48 -15.21 24.02
CA GLY A 205 2.77 -16.08 22.87
C GLY A 205 2.99 -15.33 21.56
N VAL A 206 2.71 -14.03 21.47
CA VAL A 206 3.10 -13.20 20.32
C VAL A 206 4.53 -12.73 20.51
N LYS A 207 5.39 -13.02 19.53
CA LYS A 207 6.81 -12.64 19.58
C LYS A 207 7.25 -12.07 18.23
N ILE A 208 7.69 -10.82 18.24
CA ILE A 208 8.41 -10.25 17.09
C ILE A 208 9.82 -10.85 17.09
N VAL A 209 10.14 -11.61 16.03
CA VAL A 209 11.41 -12.36 15.93
C VAL A 209 12.51 -11.45 15.42
N ARG A 210 12.24 -10.74 14.32
CA ARG A 210 13.18 -9.81 13.69
C ARG A 210 12.46 -8.84 12.76
N MET A 211 13.16 -7.79 12.36
CA MET A 211 12.74 -6.92 11.27
C MET A 211 13.46 -7.32 9.98
N LEU A 212 12.70 -7.42 8.90
CA LEU A 212 13.20 -7.68 7.56
C LEU A 212 13.56 -6.36 6.89
N THR A 213 14.54 -6.39 5.99
CA THR A 213 14.95 -5.22 5.21
C THR A 213 14.62 -5.40 3.74
N VAL A 214 14.32 -4.30 3.06
CA VAL A 214 14.16 -4.23 1.61
C VAL A 214 15.46 -3.67 1.03
N PHE A 215 16.31 -4.51 0.44
CA PHE A 215 17.65 -4.12 -0.05
C PHE A 215 18.49 -3.36 1.00
N GLY A 216 18.38 -3.74 2.28
CA GLY A 216 19.07 -3.10 3.38
C GLY A 216 18.30 -1.96 4.06
N TYR A 217 17.24 -1.44 3.49
CA TYR A 217 16.37 -0.44 4.12
C TYR A 217 15.36 -1.13 5.05
N ASP A 218 15.35 -0.77 6.32
CA ASP A 218 14.46 -1.37 7.34
C ASP A 218 13.13 -0.61 7.52
N HIS A 219 13.01 0.58 6.92
CA HIS A 219 11.83 1.45 6.99
C HIS A 219 11.37 1.76 8.43
N ALA A 220 12.32 1.89 9.37
CA ALA A 220 12.01 2.22 10.75
C ALA A 220 11.31 3.60 10.89
N PRO A 221 10.40 3.75 11.88
CA PRO A 221 9.98 2.79 12.89
C PRO A 221 8.92 1.79 12.42
N HIS A 222 8.36 1.98 11.23
CA HIS A 222 7.32 1.14 10.63
C HIS A 222 7.74 -0.34 10.57
N GLY A 223 8.85 -0.64 9.91
CA GLY A 223 9.44 -1.97 9.82
C GLY A 223 8.59 -3.01 9.10
N HIS A 224 9.21 -4.17 8.88
CA HIS A 224 8.55 -5.35 8.30
C HIS A 224 8.88 -6.56 9.17
N ALA A 225 7.97 -6.93 10.08
CA ALA A 225 8.27 -7.93 11.10
C ALA A 225 8.07 -9.37 10.60
N GLU A 226 8.93 -10.25 11.12
CA GLU A 226 8.63 -11.66 11.27
C GLU A 226 8.06 -11.86 12.67
N ILE A 227 6.87 -12.47 12.76
CA ILE A 227 6.12 -12.63 14.01
C ILE A 227 5.80 -14.10 14.22
N GLN A 228 6.24 -14.65 15.36
CA GLN A 228 5.89 -15.98 15.82
C GLN A 228 4.65 -15.90 16.72
N PHE A 229 3.72 -16.83 16.52
CA PHE A 229 2.53 -17.04 17.33
C PHE A 229 2.61 -18.44 17.95
N GLU A 230 2.79 -18.50 19.27
CA GLU A 230 2.97 -19.74 20.05
C GLU A 230 1.82 -19.86 21.06
N ASP A 231 0.83 -20.72 20.76
CA ASP A 231 -0.34 -20.92 21.61
C ASP A 231 -1.07 -19.62 21.99
N VAL A 232 -1.09 -18.64 21.09
CA VAL A 232 -1.69 -17.33 21.32
C VAL A 232 -3.20 -17.47 21.48
N ARG A 233 -3.69 -17.11 22.66
CA ARG A 233 -5.10 -17.26 23.03
C ARG A 233 -5.83 -15.92 22.93
N VAL A 234 -6.87 -15.85 22.13
CA VAL A 234 -7.73 -14.66 21.98
C VAL A 234 -9.21 -15.03 22.09
N PRO A 235 -10.08 -14.13 22.56
CA PRO A 235 -11.52 -14.39 22.64
C PRO A 235 -12.14 -14.66 21.26
N LYS A 236 -13.18 -15.48 21.23
CA LYS A 236 -13.96 -15.74 19.99
C LYS A 236 -14.53 -14.47 19.36
N THR A 237 -14.82 -13.46 20.17
CA THR A 237 -15.28 -12.14 19.71
C THR A 237 -14.26 -11.37 18.86
N ASN A 238 -13.00 -11.82 18.82
CA ASN A 238 -11.99 -11.24 17.94
C ASN A 238 -12.06 -11.73 16.48
N MET A 239 -12.88 -12.76 16.19
CA MET A 239 -13.10 -13.26 14.82
C MET A 239 -13.80 -12.19 13.97
N LEU A 240 -13.27 -11.93 12.77
CA LEU A 240 -13.87 -11.00 11.82
C LEU A 240 -14.85 -11.78 10.92
N LEU A 241 -16.08 -11.29 10.81
CA LEU A 241 -17.14 -11.79 9.92
C LEU A 241 -17.56 -13.25 10.15
N GLY A 242 -16.74 -14.07 10.83
CA GLY A 242 -16.98 -15.48 11.11
C GLY A 242 -15.97 -16.42 10.46
N GLU A 243 -16.02 -17.70 10.84
CA GLU A 243 -15.11 -18.73 10.34
C GLU A 243 -15.30 -18.98 8.84
N GLY A 244 -14.20 -19.31 8.14
CA GLY A 244 -14.20 -19.61 6.70
C GLY A 244 -14.40 -18.38 5.80
N ARG A 245 -14.41 -17.16 6.35
CA ARG A 245 -14.62 -15.91 5.61
C ARG A 245 -13.33 -15.11 5.35
N GLY A 246 -12.17 -15.67 5.71
CA GLY A 246 -10.89 -15.00 5.56
C GLY A 246 -10.54 -14.63 4.13
N PHE A 247 -10.83 -15.48 3.17
CA PHE A 247 -10.58 -15.20 1.75
C PHE A 247 -11.45 -14.05 1.22
N GLU A 248 -12.71 -13.99 1.62
CA GLU A 248 -13.63 -12.90 1.28
C GLU A 248 -13.13 -11.56 1.81
N ILE A 249 -12.69 -11.53 3.07
CA ILE A 249 -12.11 -10.31 3.69
C ILE A 249 -10.84 -9.89 2.94
N ALA A 250 -9.95 -10.85 2.63
CA ALA A 250 -8.72 -10.58 1.88
C ALA A 250 -9.00 -9.92 0.53
N GLN A 251 -9.96 -10.43 -0.23
CA GLN A 251 -10.34 -9.85 -1.52
C GLN A 251 -10.94 -8.44 -1.37
N GLY A 252 -11.77 -8.22 -0.34
CA GLY A 252 -12.34 -6.91 -0.05
C GLY A 252 -11.30 -5.86 0.32
N ARG A 253 -10.24 -6.26 1.05
CA ARG A 253 -9.14 -5.39 1.49
C ARG A 253 -8.13 -5.08 0.39
N LEU A 254 -7.71 -6.10 -0.36
CA LEU A 254 -6.61 -5.98 -1.31
C LEU A 254 -6.96 -5.15 -2.55
N GLY A 255 -8.23 -5.06 -2.93
CA GLY A 255 -8.67 -4.27 -4.08
C GLY A 255 -8.33 -2.78 -3.94
N PRO A 256 -8.87 -2.06 -2.94
CA PRO A 256 -8.54 -0.66 -2.68
C PRO A 256 -7.06 -0.45 -2.40
N GLY A 257 -6.44 -1.30 -1.58
CA GLY A 257 -5.01 -1.22 -1.26
C GLY A 257 -4.12 -1.23 -2.49
N ARG A 258 -4.42 -2.07 -3.49
CA ARG A 258 -3.69 -2.13 -4.76
C ARG A 258 -3.77 -0.81 -5.53
N ILE A 259 -4.96 -0.19 -5.60
CA ILE A 259 -5.15 1.09 -6.27
C ILE A 259 -4.33 2.18 -5.56
N HIS A 260 -4.38 2.25 -4.23
CA HIS A 260 -3.61 3.23 -3.46
C HIS A 260 -2.09 3.06 -3.66
N HIS A 261 -1.57 1.84 -3.73
CA HIS A 261 -0.17 1.61 -4.06
C HIS A 261 0.19 2.10 -5.46
N CYS A 262 -0.67 1.87 -6.46
CA CYS A 262 -0.44 2.34 -7.83
C CYS A 262 -0.45 3.87 -7.92
N MET A 263 -1.39 4.54 -7.23
CA MET A 263 -1.42 6.00 -7.16
C MET A 263 -0.13 6.57 -6.56
N ARG A 264 0.35 6.00 -5.45
CA ARG A 264 1.64 6.41 -4.85
C ARG A 264 2.84 6.15 -5.75
N CYS A 265 2.83 5.06 -6.53
CA CYS A 265 3.87 4.80 -7.54
C CYS A 265 3.98 5.92 -8.58
N ILE A 266 2.84 6.46 -9.00
CA ILE A 266 2.82 7.58 -9.96
C ILE A 266 3.42 8.83 -9.32
N GLY A 267 3.07 9.13 -8.08
CA GLY A 267 3.63 10.27 -7.35
C GLY A 267 5.15 10.21 -7.17
N VAL A 268 5.69 9.05 -6.83
CA VAL A 268 7.15 8.90 -6.72
C VAL A 268 7.85 8.99 -8.08
N ALA A 269 7.21 8.50 -9.15
CA ALA A 269 7.73 8.61 -10.52
C ALA A 269 7.77 10.09 -10.97
N GLU A 270 6.73 10.87 -10.66
CA GLU A 270 6.70 12.32 -10.92
C GLU A 270 7.87 13.03 -10.23
N ARG A 271 8.05 12.79 -8.93
CA ARG A 271 9.16 13.40 -8.19
C ARG A 271 10.53 12.98 -8.75
N ALA A 272 10.67 11.73 -9.19
CA ALA A 272 11.90 11.24 -9.81
C ALA A 272 12.19 11.94 -11.15
N LEU A 273 11.17 12.14 -11.97
CA LEU A 273 11.27 12.85 -13.24
C LEU A 273 11.64 14.33 -13.02
N GLU A 274 11.02 15.01 -12.06
CA GLU A 274 11.35 16.39 -11.70
C GLU A 274 12.80 16.50 -11.21
N SER A 275 13.23 15.60 -10.32
CA SER A 275 14.62 15.54 -9.83
C SER A 275 15.61 15.31 -10.98
N MET A 276 15.27 14.42 -11.92
CA MET A 276 16.05 14.19 -13.15
C MET A 276 16.18 15.46 -13.98
N CYS A 277 15.07 16.13 -14.24
CA CYS A 277 15.05 17.38 -15.03
C CYS A 277 15.92 18.49 -14.39
N GLY A 278 15.80 18.69 -13.09
CA GLY A 278 16.63 19.66 -12.35
C GLY A 278 18.13 19.31 -12.41
N ARG A 279 18.45 18.01 -12.25
CA ARG A 279 19.82 17.52 -12.30
C ARG A 279 20.48 17.76 -13.65
N VAL A 280 19.80 17.41 -14.75
CA VAL A 280 20.38 17.47 -16.09
C VAL A 280 20.57 18.89 -16.61
N GLN A 281 19.76 19.85 -16.14
CA GLN A 281 19.91 21.27 -16.47
C GLN A 281 21.14 21.89 -15.79
N SER A 282 21.44 21.49 -14.56
CA SER A 282 22.54 22.05 -13.78
C SER A 282 23.87 21.32 -13.96
N ARG A 283 23.88 20.07 -14.43
CA ARG A 283 25.10 19.26 -14.53
C ARG A 283 25.73 19.36 -15.91
N VAL A 284 27.01 19.77 -15.93
CA VAL A 284 27.84 19.86 -17.15
C VAL A 284 28.79 18.67 -17.24
N ALA A 285 28.86 18.03 -18.41
CA ALA A 285 29.81 16.98 -18.75
C ALA A 285 30.26 17.16 -20.21
N PHE A 286 31.55 16.98 -20.47
CA PHE A 286 32.11 17.13 -21.82
C PHE A 286 31.79 18.49 -22.46
N GLY A 287 31.80 19.55 -21.65
CA GLY A 287 31.63 20.94 -22.10
C GLY A 287 30.19 21.39 -22.35
N LYS A 288 29.18 20.58 -22.08
CA LYS A 288 27.78 20.96 -22.24
C LYS A 288 26.87 20.36 -21.16
N ALA A 289 25.68 20.95 -20.97
CA ALA A 289 24.71 20.46 -20.00
C ALA A 289 24.25 19.04 -20.37
N LEU A 290 23.97 18.19 -19.38
CA LEU A 290 23.40 16.86 -19.63
C LEU A 290 22.07 16.93 -20.41
N ALA A 291 21.29 17.98 -20.19
CA ALA A 291 20.05 18.26 -20.92
C ALA A 291 20.21 18.39 -22.44
N GLU A 292 21.44 18.63 -22.92
CA GLU A 292 21.75 18.72 -24.35
C GLU A 292 22.06 17.36 -24.98
N GLN A 293 22.18 16.30 -24.18
CA GLN A 293 22.41 14.94 -24.68
C GLN A 293 21.10 14.31 -25.19
N GLY A 294 21.14 13.75 -26.41
CA GLY A 294 19.96 13.18 -27.06
C GLY A 294 19.34 12.02 -26.32
N THR A 295 20.14 11.13 -25.73
CA THR A 295 19.69 10.01 -24.90
C THR A 295 18.97 10.45 -23.64
N ILE A 296 19.48 11.48 -22.97
CA ILE A 296 18.84 12.06 -21.76
C ILE A 296 17.49 12.67 -22.09
N ARG A 297 17.39 13.41 -23.22
CA ARG A 297 16.11 13.96 -23.66
C ARG A 297 15.10 12.87 -24.01
N ALA A 298 15.56 11.79 -24.63
CA ALA A 298 14.71 10.61 -24.90
C ALA A 298 14.21 9.98 -23.59
N ASP A 299 15.06 9.81 -22.58
CA ASP A 299 14.68 9.26 -21.28
C ASP A 299 13.64 10.13 -20.54
N ILE A 300 13.78 11.47 -20.61
CA ILE A 300 12.78 12.41 -20.07
C ILE A 300 11.44 12.26 -20.78
N ALA A 301 11.44 12.24 -22.12
CA ALA A 301 10.22 12.12 -22.92
C ALA A 301 9.52 10.76 -22.68
N MET A 302 10.28 9.67 -22.67
CA MET A 302 9.75 8.33 -22.40
C MET A 302 9.17 8.26 -20.98
N SER A 303 9.85 8.83 -19.98
CA SER A 303 9.36 8.86 -18.60
C SER A 303 8.03 9.60 -18.48
N ARG A 304 7.89 10.76 -19.16
CA ARG A 304 6.61 11.49 -19.19
C ARG A 304 5.49 10.66 -19.82
N MET A 305 5.72 10.06 -20.98
CA MET A 305 4.71 9.25 -21.66
C MET A 305 4.28 8.03 -20.82
N GLU A 306 5.24 7.34 -20.21
CA GLU A 306 4.96 6.16 -19.37
C GLU A 306 4.18 6.54 -18.11
N ILE A 307 4.49 7.66 -17.46
CA ILE A 307 3.76 8.17 -16.30
C ILE A 307 2.31 8.47 -16.66
N GLU A 308 2.06 9.19 -17.78
CA GLU A 308 0.70 9.51 -18.22
C GLU A 308 -0.13 8.26 -18.55
N GLN A 309 0.46 7.28 -19.22
CA GLN A 309 -0.20 6.00 -19.51
C GLN A 309 -0.58 5.26 -18.22
N ALA A 310 0.33 5.19 -17.23
CA ALA A 310 0.09 4.54 -15.94
C ALA A 310 -0.99 5.29 -15.14
N ARG A 311 -0.95 6.64 -15.14
CA ARG A 311 -1.94 7.48 -14.46
C ARG A 311 -3.33 7.26 -15.03
N LEU A 312 -3.50 7.35 -16.34
CA LEU A 312 -4.79 7.16 -17.00
C LEU A 312 -5.37 5.77 -16.74
N LEU A 313 -4.52 4.73 -16.79
CA LEU A 313 -4.96 3.37 -16.46
C LEU A 313 -5.37 3.24 -14.99
N THR A 314 -4.65 3.90 -14.07
CA THR A 314 -4.97 3.89 -12.63
C THR A 314 -6.26 4.63 -12.35
N LEU A 315 -6.50 5.79 -12.96
CA LEU A 315 -7.76 6.52 -12.87
C LEU A 315 -8.93 5.71 -13.43
N LYS A 316 -8.72 4.98 -14.54
CA LYS A 316 -9.73 4.05 -15.07
C LYS A 316 -10.07 2.95 -14.06
N ALA A 317 -9.08 2.37 -13.38
CA ALA A 317 -9.33 1.34 -12.38
C ALA A 317 -10.11 1.88 -11.17
N ALA A 318 -9.78 3.10 -10.73
CA ALA A 318 -10.51 3.79 -9.65
C ALA A 318 -11.97 4.07 -10.04
N ASP A 319 -12.22 4.64 -11.22
CA ASP A 319 -13.56 4.90 -11.76
C ASP A 319 -14.39 3.60 -11.89
N MET A 320 -13.78 2.53 -12.39
CA MET A 320 -14.45 1.24 -12.48
C MET A 320 -14.79 0.67 -11.11
N MET A 321 -13.89 0.83 -10.14
CA MET A 321 -14.16 0.36 -8.77
C MET A 321 -15.32 1.11 -8.13
N ASP A 322 -15.42 2.42 -8.34
CA ASP A 322 -16.53 3.23 -7.84
C ASP A 322 -17.88 2.87 -8.49
N LYS A 323 -17.87 2.60 -9.80
CA LYS A 323 -19.09 2.32 -10.59
C LYS A 323 -19.63 0.91 -10.43
N VAL A 324 -18.75 -0.10 -10.45
CA VAL A 324 -19.14 -1.52 -10.54
C VAL A 324 -18.58 -2.38 -9.41
N GLY A 325 -17.82 -1.81 -8.50
CA GLY A 325 -17.23 -2.45 -7.33
C GLY A 325 -15.99 -3.30 -7.64
N ASN A 326 -15.29 -3.66 -6.58
CA ASN A 326 -13.99 -4.35 -6.62
C ASN A 326 -14.00 -5.65 -7.45
N LYS A 327 -15.05 -6.47 -7.32
CA LYS A 327 -15.13 -7.75 -8.01
C LYS A 327 -15.22 -7.60 -9.54
N ALA A 328 -15.95 -6.61 -10.01
CA ALA A 328 -16.10 -6.36 -11.45
C ALA A 328 -14.88 -5.62 -12.03
N ALA A 329 -14.25 -4.71 -11.25
CA ALA A 329 -13.07 -3.96 -11.65
C ALA A 329 -11.74 -4.76 -11.54
N ARG A 330 -11.80 -6.05 -11.20
CA ARG A 330 -10.59 -6.87 -10.94
C ARG A 330 -9.59 -6.91 -12.09
N SER A 331 -10.05 -6.78 -13.34
CA SER A 331 -9.17 -6.76 -14.52
C SER A 331 -8.32 -5.49 -14.56
N GLU A 332 -8.96 -4.35 -14.38
CA GLU A 332 -8.30 -3.05 -14.32
C GLU A 332 -7.32 -2.98 -13.14
N ILE A 333 -7.74 -3.48 -11.97
CA ILE A 333 -6.90 -3.54 -10.77
C ILE A 333 -5.67 -4.43 -10.99
N ALA A 334 -5.82 -5.57 -11.68
CA ALA A 334 -4.68 -6.43 -12.02
C ALA A 334 -3.71 -5.74 -13.00
N MET A 335 -4.23 -5.06 -14.02
CA MET A 335 -3.41 -4.34 -15.00
C MET A 335 -2.57 -3.23 -14.34
N ILE A 336 -3.18 -2.37 -13.52
CA ILE A 336 -2.44 -1.28 -12.88
C ILE A 336 -1.39 -1.79 -11.90
N LYS A 337 -1.66 -2.91 -11.23
CA LYS A 337 -0.73 -3.50 -10.25
C LYS A 337 0.57 -4.01 -10.90
N VAL A 338 0.51 -4.35 -12.19
CA VAL A 338 1.70 -4.64 -13.00
C VAL A 338 2.30 -3.36 -13.57
N VAL A 339 1.48 -2.50 -14.18
CA VAL A 339 1.95 -1.34 -14.95
C VAL A 339 2.58 -0.27 -14.06
N ALA A 340 1.90 0.18 -13.01
CA ALA A 340 2.34 1.34 -12.23
C ALA A 340 3.68 1.14 -11.50
N PRO A 341 3.93 0.01 -10.78
CA PRO A 341 5.24 -0.21 -10.16
C PRO A 341 6.37 -0.37 -11.18
N ASN A 342 6.10 -1.02 -12.32
CA ASN A 342 7.10 -1.20 -13.36
C ASN A 342 7.46 0.12 -14.05
N VAL A 343 6.49 1.01 -14.30
CA VAL A 343 6.74 2.37 -14.81
C VAL A 343 7.56 3.17 -13.80
N ALA A 344 7.15 3.19 -12.53
CA ALA A 344 7.86 3.93 -11.50
C ALA A 344 9.32 3.47 -11.35
N LEU A 345 9.58 2.15 -11.43
CA LEU A 345 10.95 1.62 -11.40
C LEU A 345 11.79 2.09 -12.59
N ARG A 346 11.24 2.09 -13.81
CA ARG A 346 11.97 2.58 -14.99
C ARG A 346 12.30 4.06 -14.89
N VAL A 347 11.36 4.87 -14.42
CA VAL A 347 11.57 6.32 -14.23
C VAL A 347 12.61 6.58 -13.14
N LEU A 348 12.53 5.88 -12.02
CA LEU A 348 13.53 5.95 -10.94
C LEU A 348 14.92 5.52 -11.43
N ASP A 349 15.02 4.44 -12.20
CA ASP A 349 16.28 3.95 -12.73
C ASP A 349 16.95 4.97 -13.67
N ARG A 350 16.19 5.60 -14.57
CA ARG A 350 16.67 6.70 -15.42
C ARG A 350 17.12 7.91 -14.59
N ALA A 351 16.37 8.25 -13.54
CA ALA A 351 16.74 9.34 -12.63
C ALA A 351 18.04 9.00 -11.85
N ILE A 352 18.17 7.79 -11.34
CA ILE A 352 19.42 7.30 -10.70
C ILE A 352 20.58 7.43 -11.69
N GLN A 353 20.43 6.95 -12.92
CA GLN A 353 21.47 7.00 -13.93
C GLN A 353 21.94 8.42 -14.24
N THR A 354 21.02 9.39 -14.33
CA THR A 354 21.35 10.80 -14.58
C THR A 354 21.99 11.53 -13.40
N HIS A 355 21.74 11.03 -12.17
CA HIS A 355 22.42 11.53 -10.96
C HIS A 355 23.83 10.95 -10.79
N GLY A 356 24.14 9.83 -11.46
CA GLY A 356 25.42 9.14 -11.32
C GLY A 356 25.60 8.62 -9.89
N GLY A 357 26.81 8.77 -9.29
CA GLY A 357 27.10 8.30 -7.94
C GLY A 357 26.15 8.81 -6.87
N ALA A 358 25.63 10.04 -7.00
CA ALA A 358 24.63 10.58 -6.08
C ALA A 358 23.30 9.83 -6.15
N GLY A 359 22.93 9.28 -7.31
CA GLY A 359 21.68 8.55 -7.49
C GLY A 359 21.60 7.23 -6.72
N VAL A 360 22.76 6.60 -6.42
CA VAL A 360 22.84 5.34 -5.66
C VAL A 360 23.21 5.57 -4.18
N SER A 361 23.48 6.82 -3.79
CA SER A 361 23.81 7.18 -2.41
C SER A 361 22.57 7.64 -1.61
N GLN A 362 22.78 7.86 -0.32
CA GLN A 362 21.77 8.44 0.57
C GLN A 362 21.57 9.95 0.37
N ASP A 363 22.35 10.61 -0.49
CA ASP A 363 22.25 12.05 -0.77
C ASP A 363 21.00 12.41 -1.57
N THR A 364 20.35 11.39 -2.14
CA THR A 364 19.08 11.52 -2.82
C THR A 364 18.08 10.47 -2.32
N PHE A 365 16.79 10.75 -2.49
CA PHE A 365 15.74 9.78 -2.17
C PHE A 365 15.65 8.59 -3.17
N LEU A 366 16.33 8.67 -4.31
CA LEU A 366 16.12 7.82 -5.48
C LEU A 366 16.38 6.33 -5.20
N ALA A 367 17.51 6.00 -4.57
CA ALA A 367 17.87 4.61 -4.29
C ALA A 367 16.87 3.94 -3.32
N SER A 368 16.50 4.63 -2.23
CA SER A 368 15.52 4.12 -1.27
C SER A 368 14.11 4.02 -1.88
N ALA A 369 13.72 4.98 -2.70
CA ALA A 369 12.46 4.94 -3.44
C ALA A 369 12.42 3.78 -4.45
N TRP A 370 13.50 3.54 -5.18
CA TRP A 370 13.62 2.40 -6.09
C TRP A 370 13.46 1.08 -5.33
N ALA A 371 14.16 0.92 -4.21
CA ALA A 371 14.06 -0.26 -3.37
C ALA A 371 12.61 -0.48 -2.87
N GLY A 372 11.98 0.56 -2.35
CA GLY A 372 10.59 0.52 -1.88
C GLY A 372 9.61 0.15 -2.99
N VAL A 373 9.68 0.79 -4.15
CA VAL A 373 8.82 0.50 -5.30
C VAL A 373 9.06 -0.92 -5.83
N ARG A 374 10.30 -1.44 -5.80
CA ARG A 374 10.61 -2.80 -6.23
C ARG A 374 9.84 -3.85 -5.43
N SER A 375 9.62 -3.60 -4.14
CA SER A 375 8.83 -4.50 -3.29
C SER A 375 7.35 -4.57 -3.71
N LEU A 376 6.81 -3.50 -4.32
CA LEU A 376 5.42 -3.45 -4.76
C LEU A 376 5.11 -4.36 -5.97
N ARG A 377 6.12 -4.87 -6.66
CA ARG A 377 5.94 -5.92 -7.66
C ARG A 377 5.69 -7.30 -7.06
N LEU A 378 5.86 -7.43 -5.73
CA LEU A 378 5.66 -8.66 -4.94
C LEU A 378 4.48 -8.53 -3.97
N ALA A 379 4.37 -7.39 -3.26
CA ALA A 379 3.33 -7.14 -2.28
C ALA A 379 1.93 -7.10 -2.93
N ASP A 380 0.90 -7.54 -2.20
CA ASP A 380 -0.50 -7.61 -2.67
C ASP A 380 -0.71 -8.48 -3.93
N GLY A 381 0.14 -9.47 -4.11
CA GLY A 381 0.23 -10.37 -5.26
C GLY A 381 1.34 -9.96 -6.23
N PRO A 382 2.23 -10.89 -6.58
CA PRO A 382 3.32 -10.64 -7.53
C PRO A 382 2.79 -10.42 -8.94
N ASP A 383 3.63 -9.80 -9.80
CA ASP A 383 3.30 -9.50 -11.20
C ASP A 383 2.74 -10.73 -11.92
N GLU A 384 3.32 -11.91 -11.69
CA GLU A 384 2.96 -13.18 -12.34
C GLU A 384 1.49 -13.57 -12.04
N VAL A 385 1.02 -13.38 -10.81
CA VAL A 385 -0.37 -13.69 -10.43
C VAL A 385 -1.34 -12.77 -11.15
N HIS A 386 -0.99 -11.50 -11.30
CA HIS A 386 -1.83 -10.53 -12.00
C HIS A 386 -1.82 -10.76 -13.51
N ILE A 387 -0.65 -11.03 -14.11
CA ILE A 387 -0.49 -11.35 -15.54
C ILE A 387 -1.28 -12.61 -15.90
N GLU A 388 -1.16 -13.67 -15.12
CA GLU A 388 -1.92 -14.91 -15.31
C GLU A 388 -3.44 -14.67 -15.22
N SER A 389 -3.88 -13.84 -14.28
CA SER A 389 -5.28 -13.49 -14.14
C SER A 389 -5.80 -12.73 -15.36
N ILE A 390 -5.04 -11.77 -15.87
CA ILE A 390 -5.37 -10.99 -17.08
C ILE A 390 -5.48 -11.94 -18.30
N ALA A 391 -4.49 -12.81 -18.48
CA ALA A 391 -4.47 -13.77 -19.59
C ALA A 391 -5.70 -14.70 -19.57
N LYS A 392 -6.04 -15.26 -18.41
CA LYS A 392 -7.24 -16.11 -18.24
C LYS A 392 -8.53 -15.39 -18.61
N TRP A 393 -8.67 -14.12 -18.25
CA TRP A 393 -9.87 -13.35 -18.61
C TRP A 393 -9.95 -13.05 -20.10
N GLU A 394 -8.85 -12.73 -20.77
CA GLU A 394 -8.85 -12.50 -22.23
C GLU A 394 -9.17 -13.79 -22.99
N LEU A 395 -8.55 -14.92 -22.62
CA LEU A 395 -8.85 -16.22 -23.20
C LEU A 395 -10.34 -16.63 -22.97
N GLY A 396 -10.87 -16.37 -21.79
CA GLY A 396 -12.29 -16.66 -21.47
C GLY A 396 -13.29 -15.78 -22.27
N LYS A 397 -12.90 -14.58 -22.70
CA LYS A 397 -13.69 -13.72 -23.60
C LYS A 397 -13.73 -14.31 -25.02
N SER A 398 -12.59 -14.81 -25.51
CA SER A 398 -12.47 -15.43 -26.84
C SER A 398 -13.37 -16.65 -26.95
N ASN A 399 -13.36 -17.54 -25.96
CA ASN A 399 -14.18 -18.74 -25.94
C ASN A 399 -15.70 -18.46 -25.95
N ARG A 400 -16.12 -17.31 -25.40
CA ARG A 400 -17.53 -16.87 -25.43
C ARG A 400 -17.96 -16.28 -26.78
N ARG A 401 -17.04 -15.79 -27.57
CA ARG A 401 -17.32 -15.27 -28.94
C ARG A 401 -17.33 -16.37 -30.00
N SER A 402 -16.69 -17.50 -29.72
CA SER A 402 -16.64 -18.69 -30.58
C SER A 402 -17.64 -19.78 -30.22
N GLY A 403 -18.64 -19.49 -29.36
CA GLY A 403 -19.78 -20.37 -29.16
C GLY A 403 -20.58 -20.51 -30.46
N PRO A 404 -21.17 -21.67 -30.72
CA PRO A 404 -21.75 -21.97 -32.03
C PRO A 404 -22.84 -20.95 -32.37
N ASP A 405 -22.66 -20.28 -33.51
CA ASP A 405 -23.72 -19.61 -34.23
C ASP A 405 -24.69 -20.69 -34.68
N VAL A 406 -25.69 -21.00 -33.86
CA VAL A 406 -26.77 -21.90 -34.24
C VAL A 406 -27.78 -21.07 -34.99
N SER A 407 -27.39 -20.74 -36.23
CA SER A 407 -28.32 -20.35 -37.25
C SER A 407 -28.88 -21.62 -37.89
N HIS A 408 -30.06 -22.04 -37.48
CA HIS A 408 -31.02 -22.75 -38.33
C HIS A 408 -32.43 -22.36 -37.95
#